data_d3b511d35568f9341e191dfdd369c382
#
_entry.id   d3b511d35568f9341e191dfdd369c382
#
_cell.length_a   1.000
_cell.length_b   1.000
_cell.length_c   1.000
_cell.angle_alpha   90.00
_cell.angle_beta   90.00
_cell.angle_gamma   90.00
#
_symmetry.space_group_name_H-M   'P 1'
#
loop_
_entity.id
_entity.type
_entity.pdbx_description
1 polymer ?
#
loop_
_entity_poly.entity_id
_entity_poly.type
_entity_poly.pdbx_seq_one_letter_code
_entity_poly.pdbx_strand_id
1 'polypeptide(L)'
;MFPQTVDQQADQAPEQVIDRPLTAAIETTRDAVHDVLDRPEADALTRHKGIARLSGHLAVMCRTVYPRAGHWPGIGVQLKGACLSRAREVQWTARALECHLSGCTSAAGRPVLAVSAALGRQLGEYWAHERELVDWIEGQLDQAGQERLAGTYWRALRQAPTRPHPRCPRSGPLRHAAFWWHGRWDRLLDGLDSRAGVGRDFAAVLAQPLIAGKQG
;
A
#
# COMPACT_ATOMS: atom_id res chain seq x y z
N MET A 1 53.61 40.54 4.59
CA MET A 1 53.27 39.76 3.40
C MET A 1 52.45 38.56 3.90
N PHE A 2 51.13 38.67 3.92
CA PHE A 2 50.24 37.65 4.46
C PHE A 2 49.56 36.95 3.28
N PRO A 3 49.50 35.61 3.26
CA PRO A 3 48.78 34.93 2.22
C PRO A 3 47.28 35.02 2.47
N GLN A 4 46.55 35.30 1.42
CA GLN A 4 45.09 35.34 1.36
C GLN A 4 44.52 33.92 1.55
N THR A 5 43.66 33.78 2.53
CA THR A 5 42.79 32.62 2.72
C THR A 5 41.77 32.60 1.57
N VAL A 6 41.89 31.65 0.69
CA VAL A 6 40.88 31.38 -0.34
C VAL A 6 39.70 30.72 0.35
N ASP A 7 38.60 31.49 0.48
CA ASP A 7 37.29 31.00 0.86
C ASP A 7 36.83 29.99 -0.22
N GLN A 8 36.96 28.71 0.10
CA GLN A 8 36.26 27.64 -0.59
C GLN A 8 34.79 27.67 -0.14
N GLN A 9 34.00 28.57 -0.73
CA GLN A 9 32.56 28.44 -0.77
C GLN A 9 32.26 27.22 -1.64
N ALA A 10 32.15 26.07 -0.97
CA ALA A 10 31.62 24.85 -1.62
C ALA A 10 30.24 25.16 -2.12
N ASP A 11 30.15 25.24 -3.42
CA ASP A 11 28.93 25.36 -4.23
C ASP A 11 28.05 24.15 -3.91
N GLN A 12 27.21 24.29 -2.87
CA GLN A 12 26.16 23.31 -2.57
C GLN A 12 25.13 23.45 -3.68
N ALA A 13 25.31 22.67 -4.73
CA ALA A 13 24.27 22.47 -5.72
C ALA A 13 22.96 22.16 -4.98
N PRO A 14 21.84 22.85 -5.31
CA PRO A 14 20.57 22.56 -4.66
C PRO A 14 20.27 21.07 -4.86
N GLU A 15 20.09 20.37 -3.76
CA GLU A 15 19.65 18.98 -3.72
C GLU A 15 18.37 18.92 -4.54
N GLN A 16 18.46 18.46 -5.77
CA GLN A 16 17.32 18.30 -6.65
C GLN A 16 16.38 17.34 -5.93
N VAL A 17 15.26 17.86 -5.43
CA VAL A 17 14.15 17.05 -4.93
C VAL A 17 13.67 16.22 -6.12
N ILE A 18 14.19 15.00 -6.21
CA ILE A 18 13.78 14.04 -7.23
C ILE A 18 12.33 13.72 -6.92
N ASP A 19 11.43 14.20 -7.77
CA ASP A 19 10.02 13.87 -7.67
C ASP A 19 9.85 12.36 -7.89
N ARG A 20 9.49 11.63 -6.83
CA ARG A 20 9.28 10.19 -6.82
C ARG A 20 7.78 9.87 -6.79
N PRO A 21 7.09 9.94 -7.91
CA PRO A 21 5.64 9.88 -7.96
C PRO A 21 5.06 8.54 -7.49
N LEU A 22 5.78 7.43 -7.68
CA LEU A 22 5.34 6.12 -7.18
C LEU A 22 5.49 6.04 -5.67
N THR A 23 6.64 6.44 -5.11
CA THR A 23 6.87 6.51 -3.67
C THR A 23 5.80 7.38 -3.01
N ALA A 24 5.54 8.58 -3.51
CA ALA A 24 4.53 9.48 -2.97
C ALA A 24 3.11 8.86 -2.97
N ALA A 25 2.74 8.16 -4.05
CA ALA A 25 1.46 7.46 -4.15
C ALA A 25 1.31 6.35 -3.10
N ILE A 26 2.36 5.57 -2.89
CA ILE A 26 2.39 4.47 -1.92
C ILE A 26 2.39 5.01 -0.49
N GLU A 27 3.18 6.05 -0.19
CA GLU A 27 3.23 6.70 1.12
C GLU A 27 1.88 7.29 1.51
N THR A 28 1.20 7.98 0.60
CA THR A 28 -0.17 8.47 0.84
C THR A 28 -1.12 7.34 1.25
N THR A 29 -1.01 6.19 0.60
CA THR A 29 -1.85 5.02 0.94
C THR A 29 -1.46 4.42 2.28
N ARG A 30 -0.16 4.32 2.56
CA ARG A 30 0.37 3.82 3.84
C ARG A 30 -0.10 4.69 5.00
N ASP A 31 0.05 6.01 4.89
CA ASP A 31 -0.33 6.94 5.93
C ASP A 31 -1.85 6.86 6.21
N ALA A 32 -2.67 6.73 5.16
CA ALA A 32 -4.10 6.52 5.30
C ALA A 32 -4.47 5.16 5.96
N VAL A 33 -3.61 4.15 5.88
CA VAL A 33 -3.78 2.88 6.61
C VAL A 33 -3.39 3.05 8.08
N HIS A 34 -2.23 3.67 8.35
CA HIS A 34 -1.76 3.95 9.71
C HIS A 34 -2.72 4.82 10.48
N ASP A 35 -3.18 5.91 9.90
CA ASP A 35 -4.16 6.83 10.48
C ASP A 35 -5.39 6.14 11.07
N VAL A 36 -5.73 4.99 10.52
CA VAL A 36 -6.93 4.26 10.91
C VAL A 36 -6.63 3.06 11.80
N LEU A 37 -5.58 2.29 11.49
CA LEU A 37 -5.29 1.06 12.22
C LEU A 37 -4.55 1.29 13.54
N ASP A 38 -3.80 2.39 13.64
CA ASP A 38 -3.00 2.71 14.83
C ASP A 38 -3.80 3.47 15.91
N ARG A 39 -5.05 3.87 15.61
CA ARG A 39 -5.93 4.51 16.60
C ARG A 39 -6.51 3.47 17.57
N PRO A 40 -6.13 3.48 18.85
CA PRO A 40 -6.63 2.50 19.80
C PRO A 40 -8.15 2.63 20.04
N GLU A 41 -8.68 3.85 19.96
CA GLU A 41 -10.10 4.19 20.14
C GLU A 41 -10.96 4.02 18.87
N ALA A 42 -10.35 3.60 17.75
CA ALA A 42 -11.09 3.44 16.50
C ALA A 42 -12.23 2.43 16.65
N ASP A 43 -13.42 2.84 16.22
CA ASP A 43 -14.58 1.96 16.15
C ASP A 43 -14.45 0.86 15.09
N ALA A 44 -15.36 -0.09 15.08
CA ALA A 44 -15.32 -1.21 14.15
C ALA A 44 -15.38 -0.76 12.68
N LEU A 45 -16.20 0.26 12.36
CA LEU A 45 -16.32 0.78 11.00
C LEU A 45 -15.01 1.42 10.53
N THR A 46 -14.39 2.22 11.39
CA THR A 46 -13.09 2.85 11.12
C THR A 46 -12.01 1.78 10.87
N ARG A 47 -11.97 0.74 11.69
CA ARG A 47 -11.04 -0.39 11.48
C ARG A 47 -11.31 -1.14 10.19
N HIS A 48 -12.58 -1.35 9.81
CA HIS A 48 -12.95 -1.92 8.51
C HIS A 48 -12.44 -1.07 7.34
N LYS A 49 -12.50 0.27 7.45
CA LYS A 49 -11.94 1.18 6.44
C LYS A 49 -10.43 1.01 6.30
N GLY A 50 -9.70 0.90 7.40
CA GLY A 50 -8.26 0.63 7.38
C GLY A 50 -7.92 -0.70 6.72
N ILE A 51 -8.63 -1.78 7.08
CA ILE A 51 -8.47 -3.10 6.46
C ILE A 51 -8.77 -3.06 4.96
N ALA A 52 -9.80 -2.33 4.54
CA ALA A 52 -10.15 -2.19 3.13
C ALA A 52 -9.04 -1.48 2.33
N ARG A 53 -8.50 -0.37 2.86
CA ARG A 53 -7.37 0.35 2.26
C ARG A 53 -6.14 -0.55 2.13
N LEU A 54 -5.79 -1.25 3.19
CA LEU A 54 -4.68 -2.19 3.21
C LEU A 54 -4.88 -3.31 2.18
N SER A 55 -6.06 -3.91 2.12
CA SER A 55 -6.39 -4.98 1.18
C SER A 55 -6.28 -4.51 -0.27
N GLY A 56 -6.79 -3.32 -0.55
CA GLY A 56 -6.70 -2.68 -1.85
C GLY A 56 -5.25 -2.42 -2.26
N HIS A 57 -4.47 -1.83 -1.36
CA HIS A 57 -3.04 -1.58 -1.57
C HIS A 57 -2.28 -2.87 -1.91
N LEU A 58 -2.38 -3.90 -1.07
CA LEU A 58 -1.69 -5.17 -1.29
C LEU A 58 -2.08 -5.84 -2.61
N ALA A 59 -3.36 -5.77 -3.00
CA ALA A 59 -3.83 -6.30 -4.27
C ALA A 59 -3.27 -5.52 -5.47
N VAL A 60 -3.20 -4.19 -5.35
CA VAL A 60 -2.63 -3.30 -6.39
C VAL A 60 -1.15 -3.52 -6.55
N MET A 61 -0.39 -3.63 -5.46
CA MET A 61 1.04 -3.96 -5.52
C MET A 61 1.28 -5.27 -6.30
N CYS A 62 0.49 -6.31 -6.02
CA CYS A 62 0.56 -7.58 -6.75
C CYS A 62 0.23 -7.43 -8.25
N ARG A 63 -0.65 -6.50 -8.61
CA ARG A 63 -1.10 -6.32 -9.99
C ARG A 63 -0.16 -5.43 -10.82
N THR A 64 0.40 -4.39 -10.20
CA THR A 64 1.10 -3.30 -10.91
C THR A 64 2.59 -3.26 -10.66
N VAL A 65 3.02 -3.22 -9.40
CA VAL A 65 4.41 -2.98 -9.01
C VAL A 65 5.24 -4.27 -9.03
N TYR A 66 4.78 -5.33 -8.37
CA TYR A 66 5.53 -6.59 -8.31
C TYR A 66 5.82 -7.25 -9.67
N PRO A 67 4.92 -7.18 -10.69
CA PRO A 67 5.27 -7.65 -12.01
C PRO A 67 6.43 -6.91 -12.64
N ARG A 68 6.56 -5.62 -12.38
CA ARG A 68 7.70 -4.81 -12.89
C ARG A 68 9.02 -5.33 -12.34
N ALA A 69 9.11 -5.53 -11.02
CA ALA A 69 10.30 -6.11 -10.39
C ALA A 69 10.69 -7.46 -10.98
N GLY A 70 9.72 -8.26 -11.41
CA GLY A 70 9.95 -9.57 -12.05
C GLY A 70 10.62 -9.50 -13.43
N HIS A 71 10.70 -8.33 -14.07
CA HIS A 71 11.40 -8.15 -15.35
C HIS A 71 12.93 -8.06 -15.18
N TRP A 72 13.42 -7.84 -13.97
CA TRP A 72 14.84 -7.80 -13.66
C TRP A 72 15.24 -9.03 -12.83
N PRO A 73 15.91 -10.00 -13.42
CA PRO A 73 16.38 -11.19 -12.71
C PRO A 73 17.39 -10.81 -11.61
N GLY A 74 17.52 -11.63 -10.59
CA GLY A 74 18.37 -11.37 -9.44
C GLY A 74 17.65 -10.53 -8.39
N ILE A 75 18.12 -9.31 -8.10
CA ILE A 75 17.65 -8.47 -6.99
C ILE A 75 16.15 -8.19 -7.06
N GLY A 76 15.62 -7.83 -8.23
CA GLY A 76 14.19 -7.52 -8.39
C GLY A 76 13.29 -8.70 -8.04
N VAL A 77 13.68 -9.93 -8.42
CA VAL A 77 12.95 -11.16 -8.07
C VAL A 77 13.02 -11.44 -6.57
N GLN A 78 14.19 -11.22 -5.93
CA GLN A 78 14.37 -11.43 -4.49
C GLN A 78 13.53 -10.46 -3.66
N LEU A 79 13.61 -9.16 -3.95
CA LEU A 79 12.82 -8.12 -3.28
C LEU A 79 11.32 -8.36 -3.42
N LYS A 80 10.87 -8.68 -4.64
CA LYS A 80 9.48 -9.09 -4.89
C LYS A 80 9.09 -10.31 -4.05
N GLY A 81 9.96 -11.31 -3.94
CA GLY A 81 9.72 -12.53 -3.17
C GLY A 81 9.51 -12.21 -1.68
N ALA A 82 10.37 -11.37 -1.11
CA ALA A 82 10.27 -10.90 0.26
C ALA A 82 8.95 -10.16 0.51
N CYS A 83 8.61 -9.17 -0.35
CA CYS A 83 7.34 -8.45 -0.26
C CYS A 83 6.12 -9.37 -0.35
N LEU A 84 6.11 -10.34 -1.27
CA LEU A 84 5.00 -11.29 -1.44
C LEU A 84 4.79 -12.17 -0.20
N SER A 85 5.89 -12.62 0.44
CA SER A 85 5.82 -13.38 1.68
C SER A 85 5.17 -12.58 2.79
N ARG A 86 5.68 -11.37 3.06
CA ARG A 86 5.15 -10.48 4.10
C ARG A 86 3.72 -10.04 3.81
N ALA A 87 3.40 -9.70 2.56
CA ALA A 87 2.04 -9.37 2.16
C ALA A 87 1.04 -10.50 2.43
N ARG A 88 1.48 -11.77 2.34
CA ARG A 88 0.63 -12.92 2.67
C ARG A 88 0.34 -12.97 4.17
N GLU A 89 1.35 -12.81 5.01
CA GLU A 89 1.21 -12.80 6.47
C GLU A 89 0.26 -11.67 6.92
N VAL A 90 0.49 -10.46 6.42
CA VAL A 90 -0.36 -9.29 6.67
C VAL A 90 -1.82 -9.57 6.28
N GLN A 91 -2.07 -10.15 5.10
CA GLN A 91 -3.45 -10.45 4.67
C GLN A 91 -4.15 -11.50 5.54
N TRP A 92 -3.43 -12.51 6.02
CA TRP A 92 -4.02 -13.50 6.93
C TRP A 92 -4.40 -12.85 8.27
N THR A 93 -3.54 -12.00 8.82
CA THR A 93 -3.81 -11.30 10.07
C THR A 93 -4.91 -10.25 9.91
N ALA A 94 -4.93 -9.52 8.79
CA ALA A 94 -6.02 -8.60 8.47
C ALA A 94 -7.36 -9.33 8.31
N ARG A 95 -7.37 -10.53 7.70
CA ARG A 95 -8.57 -11.37 7.61
C ARG A 95 -9.05 -11.85 8.97
N ALA A 96 -8.13 -12.24 9.86
CA ALA A 96 -8.48 -12.62 11.23
C ALA A 96 -9.10 -11.43 11.98
N LEU A 97 -8.51 -10.23 11.86
CA LEU A 97 -9.06 -9.01 12.46
C LEU A 97 -10.46 -8.69 11.92
N GLU A 98 -10.64 -8.77 10.59
CA GLU A 98 -11.95 -8.57 9.96
C GLU A 98 -13.01 -9.54 10.51
N CYS A 99 -12.66 -10.82 10.66
CA CYS A 99 -13.55 -11.82 11.25
C CYS A 99 -13.94 -11.46 12.69
N HIS A 100 -13.01 -10.98 13.51
CA HIS A 100 -13.33 -10.50 14.85
C HIS A 100 -14.30 -9.32 14.84
N LEU A 101 -14.03 -8.33 14.02
CA LEU A 101 -14.87 -7.13 13.90
C LEU A 101 -16.27 -7.44 13.39
N SER A 102 -16.42 -8.49 12.57
CA SER A 102 -17.69 -8.96 12.01
C SER A 102 -18.41 -10.00 12.89
N GLY A 103 -17.91 -10.31 14.09
CA GLY A 103 -18.51 -11.29 15.00
C GLY A 103 -18.45 -12.74 14.52
N CYS A 104 -17.51 -13.09 13.61
CA CYS A 104 -17.37 -14.46 13.14
C CYS A 104 -16.87 -15.38 14.25
N THR A 105 -17.57 -16.49 14.47
CA THR A 105 -17.23 -17.50 15.52
C THR A 105 -15.87 -18.17 15.32
N SER A 106 -15.35 -18.21 14.09
CA SER A 106 -14.03 -18.78 13.78
C SER A 106 -12.86 -17.97 14.35
N ALA A 107 -13.12 -16.76 14.84
CA ALA A 107 -12.15 -15.90 15.50
C ALA A 107 -12.10 -16.08 17.03
N ALA A 108 -13.01 -16.90 17.58
CA ALA A 108 -13.10 -17.15 19.02
C ALA A 108 -11.81 -17.84 19.52
N GLY A 109 -10.97 -17.11 20.24
CA GLY A 109 -9.77 -17.66 20.89
C GLY A 109 -8.56 -16.74 20.94
N ARG A 110 -8.54 -15.66 20.13
CA ARG A 110 -7.48 -14.63 20.22
C ARG A 110 -8.09 -13.27 20.56
N PRO A 111 -7.59 -12.55 21.58
CA PRO A 111 -8.06 -11.21 21.87
C PRO A 111 -7.86 -10.29 20.67
N VAL A 112 -8.84 -9.46 20.34
CA VAL A 112 -8.77 -8.48 19.21
C VAL A 112 -7.50 -7.63 19.29
N LEU A 113 -7.13 -7.20 20.51
CA LEU A 113 -5.91 -6.43 20.74
C LEU A 113 -4.65 -7.18 20.34
N ALA A 114 -4.58 -8.50 20.61
CA ALA A 114 -3.41 -9.30 20.19
C ALA A 114 -3.31 -9.43 18.67
N VAL A 115 -4.45 -9.56 17.97
CA VAL A 115 -4.48 -9.62 16.52
C VAL A 115 -4.10 -8.27 15.93
N SER A 116 -4.60 -7.15 16.48
CA SER A 116 -4.24 -5.80 16.06
C SER A 116 -2.75 -5.52 16.25
N ALA A 117 -2.19 -5.87 17.41
CA ALA A 117 -0.78 -5.69 17.69
C ALA A 117 0.11 -6.57 16.77
N ALA A 118 -0.32 -7.78 16.44
CA ALA A 118 0.37 -8.63 15.48
C ALA A 118 0.34 -8.00 14.07
N LEU A 119 -0.81 -7.45 13.66
CA LEU A 119 -0.95 -6.76 12.38
C LEU A 119 0.00 -5.56 12.30
N GLY A 120 0.06 -4.72 13.34
CA GLY A 120 0.94 -3.54 13.38
C GLY A 120 2.43 -3.92 13.20
N ARG A 121 2.91 -4.96 13.92
CA ARG A 121 4.29 -5.44 13.73
C ARG A 121 4.56 -5.94 12.31
N GLN A 122 3.65 -6.76 11.76
CA GLN A 122 3.78 -7.30 10.41
C GLN A 122 3.74 -6.20 9.34
N LEU A 123 2.94 -5.15 9.57
CA LEU A 123 2.90 -3.97 8.69
C LEU A 123 4.25 -3.24 8.70
N GLY A 124 4.86 -3.02 9.86
CA GLY A 124 6.19 -2.40 9.94
C GLY A 124 7.25 -3.14 9.10
N GLU A 125 7.28 -4.48 9.22
CA GLU A 125 8.18 -5.33 8.42
C GLU A 125 7.83 -5.29 6.92
N TYR A 126 6.55 -5.34 6.59
CA TYR A 126 6.08 -5.27 5.20
C TYR A 126 6.46 -3.93 4.55
N TRP A 127 6.20 -2.80 5.23
CA TRP A 127 6.52 -1.46 4.71
C TRP A 127 8.01 -1.23 4.51
N ALA A 128 8.86 -1.85 5.34
CA ALA A 128 10.30 -1.78 5.17
C ALA A 128 10.75 -2.45 3.85
N HIS A 129 10.29 -3.68 3.60
CA HIS A 129 10.59 -4.40 2.36
C HIS A 129 9.95 -3.76 1.13
N GLU A 130 8.76 -3.20 1.27
CA GLU A 130 8.09 -2.50 0.17
C GLU A 130 8.85 -1.24 -0.24
N ARG A 131 9.32 -0.45 0.72
CA ARG A 131 10.13 0.74 0.45
C ARG A 131 11.40 0.37 -0.31
N GLU A 132 12.12 -0.64 0.15
CA GLU A 132 13.33 -1.13 -0.52
C GLU A 132 13.04 -1.55 -1.99
N LEU A 133 11.93 -2.25 -2.21
CA LEU A 133 11.51 -2.64 -3.55
C LEU A 133 11.16 -1.44 -4.44
N VAL A 134 10.41 -0.48 -3.89
CA VAL A 134 9.95 0.71 -4.63
C VAL A 134 11.11 1.61 -4.98
N ASP A 135 12.00 1.90 -4.02
CA ASP A 135 13.23 2.67 -4.24
C ASP A 135 14.09 2.04 -5.34
N TRP A 136 14.21 0.71 -5.29
CA TRP A 136 14.95 -0.02 -6.31
C TRP A 136 14.30 0.07 -7.70
N ILE A 137 12.95 -0.07 -7.81
CA ILE A 137 12.22 0.04 -9.08
C ILE A 137 12.32 1.46 -9.65
N GLU A 138 12.17 2.48 -8.82
CA GLU A 138 12.28 3.88 -9.26
C GLU A 138 13.68 4.18 -9.78
N GLY A 139 14.72 3.61 -9.16
CA GLY A 139 16.09 3.70 -9.68
C GLY A 139 16.32 3.01 -11.03
N GLN A 140 15.44 2.10 -11.46
CA GLN A 140 15.51 1.42 -12.76
C GLN A 140 14.66 2.10 -13.85
N LEU A 141 13.84 3.08 -13.50
CA LEU A 141 12.90 3.75 -14.42
C LEU A 141 13.30 5.21 -14.62
N ASP A 142 13.11 5.70 -15.85
CA ASP A 142 13.11 7.12 -16.11
C ASP A 142 11.87 7.81 -15.50
N GLN A 143 11.90 9.14 -15.40
CA GLN A 143 10.80 9.93 -14.82
C GLN A 143 9.44 9.57 -15.44
N ALA A 144 9.37 9.47 -16.75
CA ALA A 144 8.14 9.12 -17.46
C ALA A 144 7.66 7.68 -17.11
N GLY A 145 8.58 6.76 -16.87
CA GLY A 145 8.30 5.40 -16.41
C GLY A 145 7.72 5.36 -15.00
N GLN A 146 8.28 6.16 -14.09
CA GLN A 146 7.80 6.31 -12.72
C GLN A 146 6.39 6.90 -12.71
N GLU A 147 6.13 7.98 -13.45
CA GLU A 147 4.80 8.60 -13.58
C GLU A 147 3.76 7.64 -14.16
N ARG A 148 4.11 6.90 -15.22
CA ARG A 148 3.23 5.88 -15.80
C ARG A 148 2.88 4.78 -14.79
N LEU A 149 3.85 4.34 -13.99
CA LEU A 149 3.64 3.30 -12.99
C LEU A 149 2.77 3.82 -11.84
N ALA A 150 3.03 5.04 -11.34
CA ALA A 150 2.20 5.71 -10.34
C ALA A 150 0.75 5.89 -10.83
N GLY A 151 0.57 6.37 -12.06
CA GLY A 151 -0.76 6.49 -12.66
C GLY A 151 -1.48 5.15 -12.83
N THR A 152 -0.74 4.07 -13.09
CA THR A 152 -1.30 2.71 -13.16
C THR A 152 -1.69 2.20 -11.78
N TYR A 153 -0.87 2.46 -10.76
CA TYR A 153 -1.16 2.16 -9.36
C TYR A 153 -2.47 2.83 -8.91
N TRP A 154 -2.62 4.15 -9.12
CA TRP A 154 -3.82 4.90 -8.75
C TRP A 154 -5.09 4.41 -9.46
N ARG A 155 -4.99 4.13 -10.76
CA ARG A 155 -6.12 3.57 -11.51
C ARG A 155 -6.55 2.21 -10.99
N ALA A 156 -5.59 1.35 -10.67
CA ALA A 156 -5.86 0.03 -10.12
C ALA A 156 -6.47 0.12 -8.72
N LEU A 157 -6.03 1.08 -7.90
CA LEU A 157 -6.51 1.26 -6.53
C LEU A 157 -8.01 1.59 -6.48
N ARG A 158 -8.52 2.34 -7.45
CA ARG A 158 -9.97 2.63 -7.58
C ARG A 158 -10.83 1.38 -7.82
N GLN A 159 -10.25 0.31 -8.34
CA GLN A 159 -10.95 -0.96 -8.64
C GLN A 159 -10.56 -2.08 -7.67
N ALA A 160 -9.74 -1.77 -6.68
CA ALA A 160 -9.17 -2.75 -5.78
C ALA A 160 -10.25 -3.44 -4.91
N PRO A 161 -10.01 -4.70 -4.50
CA PRO A 161 -10.83 -5.36 -3.51
C PRO A 161 -10.72 -4.65 -2.16
N THR A 162 -11.83 -4.62 -1.42
CA THR A 162 -11.94 -3.98 -0.11
C THR A 162 -11.86 -4.96 1.05
N ARG A 163 -11.76 -6.26 0.75
CA ARG A 163 -11.62 -7.32 1.74
C ARG A 163 -10.32 -8.10 1.55
N PRO A 164 -9.73 -8.64 2.64
CA PRO A 164 -8.54 -9.47 2.52
C PRO A 164 -8.85 -10.80 1.83
N HIS A 165 -8.09 -11.10 0.77
CA HIS A 165 -8.19 -12.35 0.01
C HIS A 165 -6.86 -13.13 0.05
N PRO A 166 -6.48 -13.73 1.20
CA PRO A 166 -5.16 -14.34 1.37
C PRO A 166 -4.90 -15.54 0.44
N ARG A 167 -5.96 -16.16 -0.10
CA ARG A 167 -5.88 -17.28 -1.06
C ARG A 167 -5.93 -16.83 -2.53
N CYS A 168 -6.09 -15.52 -2.80
CA CYS A 168 -6.15 -15.02 -4.17
C CYS A 168 -4.82 -15.25 -4.90
N PRO A 169 -4.84 -15.68 -6.18
CA PRO A 169 -3.63 -15.78 -6.99
C PRO A 169 -2.90 -14.43 -7.10
N ARG A 170 -1.62 -14.40 -6.76
CA ARG A 170 -0.77 -13.20 -6.81
C ARG A 170 0.18 -13.17 -8.01
N SER A 171 0.24 -14.27 -8.73
CA SER A 171 1.05 -14.45 -9.93
C SER A 171 0.27 -15.20 -10.99
N GLY A 172 0.80 -15.20 -12.21
CA GLY A 172 0.17 -15.85 -13.36
C GLY A 172 -1.02 -15.08 -13.95
N PRO A 173 -1.65 -15.63 -15.01
CA PRO A 173 -2.70 -14.97 -15.77
C PRO A 173 -3.99 -14.76 -14.95
N LEU A 174 -4.29 -15.65 -14.03
CA LEU A 174 -5.52 -15.61 -13.22
C LEU A 174 -5.56 -14.44 -12.23
N ARG A 175 -4.43 -13.80 -11.92
CA ARG A 175 -4.39 -12.67 -10.97
C ARG A 175 -5.26 -11.49 -11.40
N HIS A 176 -5.32 -11.20 -12.70
CA HIS A 176 -6.12 -10.07 -13.22
C HIS A 176 -7.62 -10.35 -13.13
N ALA A 177 -8.03 -11.56 -13.48
CA ALA A 177 -9.43 -11.99 -13.35
C ALA A 177 -9.86 -12.01 -11.89
N ALA A 178 -9.04 -12.58 -11.00
CA ALA A 178 -9.30 -12.63 -9.56
C ALA A 178 -9.40 -11.23 -8.95
N PHE A 179 -8.48 -10.31 -9.30
CA PHE A 179 -8.51 -8.92 -8.84
C PHE A 179 -9.83 -8.22 -9.23
N TRP A 180 -10.21 -8.33 -10.50
CA TRP A 180 -11.43 -7.70 -11.00
C TRP A 180 -12.70 -8.30 -10.36
N TRP A 181 -12.76 -9.63 -10.26
CA TRP A 181 -13.88 -10.34 -9.65
C TRP A 181 -14.04 -9.99 -8.17
N HIS A 182 -12.96 -10.12 -7.38
CA HIS A 182 -13.00 -9.79 -5.97
C HIS A 182 -13.35 -8.32 -5.73
N GLY A 183 -12.78 -7.39 -6.50
CA GLY A 183 -13.11 -5.98 -6.37
C GLY A 183 -14.58 -5.65 -6.63
N ARG A 184 -15.25 -6.33 -7.57
CA ARG A 184 -16.68 -6.14 -7.82
C ARG A 184 -17.55 -6.81 -6.75
N TRP A 185 -17.19 -8.02 -6.38
CA TRP A 185 -17.91 -8.79 -5.37
C TRP A 185 -17.85 -8.12 -4.00
N ASP A 186 -16.69 -7.67 -3.59
CA ASP A 186 -16.52 -6.95 -2.33
C ASP A 186 -17.38 -5.70 -2.25
N ARG A 187 -17.40 -4.88 -3.31
CA ARG A 187 -18.26 -3.68 -3.37
C ARG A 187 -19.74 -3.99 -3.28
N LEU A 188 -20.17 -5.09 -3.87
CA LEU A 188 -21.56 -5.55 -3.75
C LEU A 188 -21.88 -5.96 -2.31
N LEU A 189 -20.99 -6.72 -1.68
CA LEU A 189 -21.13 -7.10 -0.28
C LEU A 189 -21.05 -5.91 0.68
N ASP A 190 -20.16 -4.94 0.42
CA ASP A 190 -20.06 -3.73 1.23
C ASP A 190 -21.33 -2.86 1.14
N GLY A 191 -22.06 -2.95 0.02
CA GLY A 191 -23.35 -2.30 -0.14
C GLY A 191 -24.49 -3.00 0.60
N LEU A 192 -24.37 -4.29 0.87
CA LEU A 192 -25.38 -5.08 1.60
C LEU A 192 -25.12 -5.11 3.10
N ASP A 193 -23.88 -4.99 3.51
CA ASP A 193 -23.43 -4.99 4.92
C ASP A 193 -23.45 -3.57 5.51
N SER A 194 -23.31 -3.48 6.86
CA SER A 194 -23.07 -2.22 7.59
C SER A 194 -21.81 -1.47 7.18
N ARG A 195 -21.03 -2.00 6.23
CA ARG A 195 -19.84 -1.45 5.61
C ARG A 195 -20.10 -0.55 4.39
N ALA A 196 -21.36 -0.18 4.12
CA ALA A 196 -21.71 0.61 2.93
C ALA A 196 -20.92 1.92 2.74
N GLY A 197 -20.37 2.50 3.82
CA GLY A 197 -19.49 3.66 3.78
C GLY A 197 -18.04 3.37 3.33
N VAL A 198 -17.56 2.13 3.44
CA VAL A 198 -16.15 1.77 3.19
C VAL A 198 -15.76 2.02 1.73
N GLY A 199 -16.60 1.58 0.79
CA GLY A 199 -16.33 1.75 -0.64
C GLY A 199 -16.43 3.19 -1.14
N ARG A 200 -17.31 4.01 -0.52
CA ARG A 200 -17.47 5.44 -0.88
C ARG A 200 -16.30 6.29 -0.39
N ASP A 201 -15.88 6.09 0.86
CA ASP A 201 -14.73 6.82 1.43
C ASP A 201 -13.43 6.46 0.71
N PHE A 202 -13.29 5.22 0.25
CA PHE A 202 -12.14 4.79 -0.53
C PHE A 202 -12.03 5.57 -1.85
N ALA A 203 -13.16 5.75 -2.54
CA ALA A 203 -13.21 6.57 -3.76
C ALA A 203 -12.96 8.06 -3.47
N ALA A 204 -13.44 8.59 -2.34
CA ALA A 204 -13.27 9.98 -1.95
C ALA A 204 -11.81 10.31 -1.59
N VAL A 205 -11.13 9.42 -0.86
CA VAL A 205 -9.69 9.58 -0.55
C VAL A 205 -8.84 9.55 -1.83
N LEU A 206 -9.23 8.72 -2.80
CA LEU A 206 -8.55 8.64 -4.09
C LEU A 206 -8.87 9.80 -5.03
N ALA A 207 -10.02 10.47 -4.82
CA ALA A 207 -10.44 11.62 -5.60
C ALA A 207 -9.84 12.94 -5.10
N GLN A 208 -9.18 12.95 -3.93
CA GLN A 208 -8.42 14.13 -3.50
C GLN A 208 -7.27 14.33 -4.48
N PRO A 209 -7.28 15.46 -5.21
CA PRO A 209 -6.21 15.73 -6.17
C PRO A 209 -4.89 15.84 -5.39
N LEU A 210 -3.82 15.35 -5.98
CA LEU A 210 -2.42 15.63 -5.62
C LEU A 210 -2.11 17.14 -5.81
N ILE A 211 -3.00 18.02 -5.35
CA ILE A 211 -2.85 19.47 -5.37
C ILE A 211 -2.42 19.92 -3.97
N ALA A 212 -1.22 19.55 -3.58
CA ALA A 212 -0.54 20.16 -2.46
C ALA A 212 0.94 20.36 -2.81
N GLY A 213 1.21 21.13 -3.85
CA GLY A 213 2.58 21.38 -4.30
C GLY A 213 2.71 22.56 -5.27
N LYS A 214 1.71 23.46 -5.35
CA LYS A 214 1.87 24.75 -6.05
C LYS A 214 1.16 25.86 -5.31
N GLN A 215 1.68 26.22 -4.14
CA GLN A 215 1.51 27.54 -3.55
C GLN A 215 2.83 27.88 -2.87
N GLY A 216 3.58 28.78 -3.50
CA GLY A 216 4.80 29.38 -2.99
C GLY A 216 5.70 29.84 -4.12
#